data_e04d9b6b801be93c7d02eb046e8930f5
#
_entry.id   e04d9b6b801be93c7d02eb046e8930f5
#
_cell.length_a   1.000
_cell.length_b   1.000
_cell.length_c   1.000
_cell.angle_alpha   90.00
_cell.angle_beta   90.00
_cell.angle_gamma   90.00
#
_symmetry.space_group_name_H-M   'P 1'
#
loop_
_entity.id
_entity.type
_entity.pdbx_description
1 polymer ?
#
loop_
_entity_poly.entity_id
_entity_poly.type
_entity_poly.pdbx_seq_one_letter_code
_entity_poly.pdbx_strand_id
1 'polypeptide(L)'
;MPRINHSKYISEILNLVQNILTVSPVKNTVIDKLNSNNEKSIEMDIYIENLVIDYIKSKHLPYQVFAEEGGHTRVSNNPRYYVTFDPLDGSTNYSVGKNFLPYGFLIAVYGNLEPKISDVICAGALEITNSLSWIYSEGKTLKLKDQTPTDITQKVIPDMHTPVYLDLYKKVNYDFYALFAQQVFY
;
A
#
# COMPACT_ATOMS: atom_id res chain seq x y z
N MET A 1 9.25 26.58 -7.33
CA MET A 1 8.29 25.62 -7.89
C MET A 1 7.17 25.42 -6.87
N PRO A 2 5.91 25.32 -7.27
CA PRO A 2 4.83 25.09 -6.31
C PRO A 2 5.04 23.79 -5.54
N ARG A 3 4.69 23.81 -4.26
CA ARG A 3 4.72 22.62 -3.39
C ARG A 3 3.68 21.61 -3.89
N ILE A 4 4.08 20.36 -4.05
CA ILE A 4 3.16 19.31 -4.49
C ILE A 4 2.27 18.92 -3.30
N ASN A 5 0.98 18.89 -3.51
CA ASN A 5 0.03 18.37 -2.52
C ASN A 5 -0.10 16.85 -2.68
N HIS A 6 0.81 16.11 -2.07
CA HIS A 6 0.85 14.65 -2.17
C HIS A 6 -0.42 13.99 -1.62
N SER A 7 -0.98 14.49 -0.51
CA SER A 7 -2.19 13.91 0.11
C SER A 7 -3.40 14.00 -0.83
N LYS A 8 -3.53 15.07 -1.61
CA LYS A 8 -4.56 15.19 -2.64
C LYS A 8 -4.44 14.08 -3.68
N TYR A 9 -3.23 13.87 -4.23
CA TYR A 9 -3.03 12.85 -5.26
C TYR A 9 -3.18 11.44 -4.73
N ILE A 10 -2.72 11.18 -3.50
CA ILE A 10 -2.96 9.89 -2.84
C ILE A 10 -4.46 9.66 -2.64
N SER A 11 -5.23 10.64 -2.17
CA SER A 11 -6.68 10.54 -2.03
C SER A 11 -7.38 10.23 -3.37
N GLU A 12 -6.97 10.89 -4.45
CA GLU A 12 -7.52 10.64 -5.79
C GLU A 12 -7.19 9.21 -6.27
N ILE A 13 -5.96 8.71 -6.00
CA ILE A 13 -5.57 7.33 -6.31
C ILE A 13 -6.38 6.32 -5.49
N LEU A 14 -6.53 6.52 -4.17
CA LEU A 14 -7.33 5.63 -3.32
C LEU A 14 -8.78 5.54 -3.82
N ASN A 15 -9.39 6.66 -4.17
CA ASN A 15 -10.76 6.68 -4.71
C ASN A 15 -10.86 5.96 -6.06
N LEU A 16 -9.87 6.14 -6.94
CA LEU A 16 -9.81 5.48 -8.24
C LEU A 16 -9.73 3.95 -8.08
N VAL A 17 -8.83 3.47 -7.22
CA VAL A 17 -8.66 2.05 -6.93
C VAL A 17 -9.89 1.47 -6.23
N GLN A 18 -10.47 2.19 -5.26
CA GLN A 18 -11.69 1.78 -4.57
C GLN A 18 -12.83 1.55 -5.55
N ASN A 19 -13.05 2.47 -6.49
CA ASN A 19 -14.08 2.33 -7.50
C ASN A 19 -13.88 1.07 -8.35
N ILE A 20 -12.65 0.79 -8.77
CA ILE A 20 -12.35 -0.42 -9.55
C ILE A 20 -12.59 -1.68 -8.73
N LEU A 21 -12.06 -1.77 -7.52
CA LEU A 21 -12.16 -2.96 -6.69
C LEU A 21 -13.61 -3.25 -6.23
N THR A 22 -14.46 -2.22 -6.11
CA THR A 22 -15.87 -2.39 -5.72
C THR A 22 -16.79 -2.73 -6.90
N VAL A 23 -16.55 -2.14 -8.07
CA VAL A 23 -17.49 -2.21 -9.21
C VAL A 23 -17.08 -3.25 -10.25
N SER A 24 -15.79 -3.47 -10.44
CA SER A 24 -15.30 -4.39 -11.46
C SER A 24 -15.62 -5.85 -11.13
N PRO A 25 -15.93 -6.68 -12.13
CA PRO A 25 -16.00 -8.12 -11.94
C PRO A 25 -14.64 -8.64 -11.47
N VAL A 26 -14.67 -9.75 -10.73
CA VAL A 26 -13.45 -10.38 -10.21
C VAL A 26 -12.57 -10.81 -11.39
N LYS A 27 -11.35 -10.29 -11.42
CA LYS A 27 -10.30 -10.66 -12.37
C LYS A 27 -9.22 -11.41 -11.61
N ASN A 28 -9.46 -12.67 -11.32
CA ASN A 28 -8.58 -13.52 -10.52
C ASN A 28 -7.82 -14.55 -11.37
N THR A 29 -7.76 -14.38 -12.67
CA THR A 29 -6.94 -15.22 -13.53
C THR A 29 -5.48 -15.06 -13.11
N VAL A 30 -4.87 -16.16 -12.69
CA VAL A 30 -3.45 -16.21 -12.41
C VAL A 30 -2.70 -16.07 -13.73
N ILE A 31 -1.79 -15.12 -13.79
CA ILE A 31 -0.97 -14.86 -14.97
C ILE A 31 0.38 -15.57 -14.77
N ASP A 32 0.93 -16.12 -15.83
CA ASP A 32 2.24 -16.78 -15.79
C ASP A 32 3.38 -15.74 -15.84
N LYS A 33 3.25 -14.72 -14.99
CA LYS A 33 4.22 -13.66 -14.74
C LYS A 33 4.53 -13.67 -13.24
N LEU A 34 5.80 -13.62 -12.92
CA LEU A 34 6.24 -13.45 -11.54
C LEU A 34 6.38 -11.96 -11.23
N ASN A 35 5.91 -11.55 -10.06
CA ASN A 35 6.11 -10.20 -9.52
C ASN A 35 7.56 -9.99 -9.00
N SER A 36 7.84 -8.82 -8.45
CA SER A 36 9.17 -8.48 -7.91
C SER A 36 9.60 -9.40 -6.75
N ASN A 37 8.66 -10.11 -6.13
CA ASN A 37 8.88 -11.05 -5.03
C ASN A 37 8.97 -12.52 -5.49
N ASN A 38 8.97 -12.81 -6.82
CA ASN A 38 8.90 -14.14 -7.42
C ASN A 38 7.59 -14.89 -7.10
N GLU A 39 6.50 -14.21 -6.86
CA GLU A 39 5.17 -14.76 -6.68
C GLU A 39 4.34 -14.57 -7.95
N LYS A 40 3.32 -15.43 -8.17
CA LYS A 40 2.46 -15.30 -9.35
C LYS A 40 1.47 -14.17 -9.17
N SER A 41 1.40 -13.28 -10.15
CA SER A 41 0.42 -12.18 -10.21
C SER A 41 -0.95 -12.67 -10.63
N ILE A 42 -1.98 -11.95 -10.22
CA ILE A 42 -3.32 -12.08 -10.82
C ILE A 42 -3.61 -10.91 -11.76
N GLU A 43 -4.59 -11.07 -12.64
CA GLU A 43 -4.92 -10.06 -13.64
C GLU A 43 -5.29 -8.70 -13.02
N MET A 44 -5.91 -8.69 -11.84
CA MET A 44 -6.31 -7.47 -11.15
C MET A 44 -5.11 -6.68 -10.62
N ASP A 45 -4.07 -7.35 -10.11
CA ASP A 45 -2.82 -6.69 -9.65
C ASP A 45 -2.23 -5.83 -10.77
N ILE A 46 -2.03 -6.45 -11.93
CA ILE A 46 -1.45 -5.78 -13.10
C ILE A 46 -2.36 -4.67 -13.62
N TYR A 47 -3.68 -4.88 -13.59
CA TYR A 47 -4.64 -3.88 -14.02
C TYR A 47 -4.57 -2.62 -13.14
N ILE A 48 -4.58 -2.79 -11.81
CA ILE A 48 -4.49 -1.67 -10.86
C ILE A 48 -3.13 -0.97 -10.97
N GLU A 49 -2.03 -1.74 -11.08
CA GLU A 49 -0.71 -1.16 -11.26
C GLU A 49 -0.66 -0.22 -12.47
N ASN A 50 -1.10 -0.68 -13.63
CA ASN A 50 -1.12 0.13 -14.84
C ASN A 50 -1.99 1.37 -14.67
N LEU A 51 -3.16 1.24 -14.05
CA LEU A 51 -4.08 2.35 -13.79
C LEU A 51 -3.42 3.45 -12.93
N VAL A 52 -2.73 3.07 -11.86
CA VAL A 52 -2.03 4.00 -10.97
C VAL A 52 -0.85 4.66 -11.69
N ILE A 53 -0.07 3.91 -12.44
CA ILE A 53 1.05 4.43 -13.23
C ILE A 53 0.55 5.44 -14.26
N ASP A 54 -0.53 5.14 -14.98
CA ASP A 54 -1.09 6.03 -16.00
C ASP A 54 -1.70 7.30 -15.36
N TYR A 55 -2.33 7.18 -14.19
CA TYR A 55 -2.75 8.34 -13.41
C TYR A 55 -1.56 9.24 -13.06
N ILE A 56 -0.47 8.70 -12.50
CA ILE A 56 0.73 9.44 -12.13
C ILE A 56 1.32 10.17 -13.36
N LYS A 57 1.41 9.49 -14.51
CA LYS A 57 1.87 10.07 -15.79
C LYS A 57 0.95 11.21 -16.25
N SER A 58 -0.36 11.01 -16.20
CA SER A 58 -1.35 12.01 -16.64
C SER A 58 -1.31 13.31 -15.86
N LYS A 59 -0.92 13.24 -14.58
CA LYS A 59 -0.72 14.38 -13.69
C LYS A 59 0.68 14.98 -13.77
N HIS A 60 1.56 14.44 -14.60
CA HIS A 60 2.96 14.87 -14.73
C HIS A 60 3.70 14.94 -13.38
N LEU A 61 3.40 14.00 -12.48
CA LEU A 61 4.01 13.99 -11.16
C LEU A 61 5.49 13.60 -11.25
N PRO A 62 6.39 14.30 -10.55
CA PRO A 62 7.82 14.05 -10.61
C PRO A 62 8.21 12.85 -9.72
N TYR A 63 7.61 11.71 -9.99
CA TYR A 63 7.80 10.49 -9.26
C TYR A 63 8.69 9.51 -10.01
N GLN A 64 9.52 8.79 -9.28
CA GLN A 64 10.07 7.49 -9.64
C GLN A 64 9.23 6.44 -8.92
N VAL A 65 8.76 5.44 -9.61
CA VAL A 65 7.81 4.46 -9.09
C VAL A 65 8.49 3.11 -8.92
N PHE A 66 8.20 2.44 -7.82
CA PHE A 66 8.39 1.01 -7.63
C PHE A 66 7.02 0.40 -7.25
N ALA A 67 6.57 -0.55 -8.06
CA ALA A 67 5.35 -1.31 -7.80
C ALA A 67 5.68 -2.80 -7.65
N GLU A 68 4.88 -3.51 -6.89
CA GLU A 68 5.15 -4.92 -6.59
C GLU A 68 5.22 -5.78 -7.85
N GLU A 69 4.34 -5.55 -8.82
CA GLU A 69 4.20 -6.38 -10.01
C GLU A 69 5.22 -6.08 -11.11
N GLY A 70 5.44 -4.81 -11.41
CA GLY A 70 6.31 -4.35 -12.50
C GLY A 70 7.68 -3.89 -12.07
N GLY A 71 7.90 -3.75 -10.76
CA GLY A 71 9.15 -3.22 -10.22
C GLY A 71 9.37 -1.73 -10.52
N HIS A 72 10.59 -1.36 -10.87
CA HIS A 72 10.94 0.04 -11.13
C HIS A 72 10.37 0.54 -12.46
N THR A 73 9.58 1.62 -12.39
CA THR A 73 9.03 2.29 -13.58
C THR A 73 9.38 3.77 -13.56
N ARG A 74 9.98 4.24 -14.66
CA ARG A 74 10.27 5.66 -14.84
C ARG A 74 9.05 6.36 -15.44
N VAL A 75 8.38 7.19 -14.63
CA VAL A 75 7.18 7.96 -15.05
C VAL A 75 7.48 9.44 -15.29
N SER A 76 8.64 9.92 -14.84
CA SER A 76 9.10 11.30 -15.01
C SER A 76 10.55 11.34 -15.50
N ASN A 77 10.86 12.32 -16.35
CA ASN A 77 12.24 12.55 -16.80
C ASN A 77 13.13 13.20 -15.73
N ASN A 78 12.52 13.87 -14.76
CA ASN A 78 13.20 14.51 -13.64
C ASN A 78 12.49 14.20 -12.33
N PRO A 79 12.59 12.97 -11.82
CA PRO A 79 11.93 12.57 -10.58
C PRO A 79 12.56 13.32 -9.39
N ARG A 80 11.75 13.64 -8.40
CA ARG A 80 12.17 14.27 -7.14
C ARG A 80 11.73 13.49 -5.91
N TYR A 81 10.77 12.60 -6.10
CA TYR A 81 10.18 11.80 -5.05
C TYR A 81 10.16 10.34 -5.49
N TYR A 82 10.24 9.45 -4.54
CA TYR A 82 10.08 8.04 -4.77
C TYR A 82 8.68 7.60 -4.31
N VAL A 83 8.05 6.71 -5.06
CA VAL A 83 6.73 6.16 -4.72
C VAL A 83 6.81 4.65 -4.76
N THR A 84 6.31 4.01 -3.71
CA THR A 84 6.10 2.57 -3.71
C THR A 84 4.62 2.28 -3.54
N PHE A 85 4.12 1.23 -4.17
CA PHE A 85 2.78 0.73 -3.90
C PHE A 85 2.65 -0.75 -4.18
N ASP A 86 1.73 -1.38 -3.43
CA ASP A 86 1.21 -2.71 -3.65
C ASP A 86 -0.20 -2.55 -4.28
N PRO A 87 -0.39 -3.03 -5.52
CA PRO A 87 -1.66 -2.84 -6.25
C PRO A 87 -2.83 -3.54 -5.59
N LEU A 88 -2.59 -4.71 -4.99
CA LEU A 88 -3.65 -5.53 -4.37
C LEU A 88 -3.11 -6.35 -3.20
N ASP A 89 -2.85 -5.68 -2.08
CA ASP A 89 -2.53 -6.36 -0.82
C ASP A 89 -3.65 -7.33 -0.45
N GLY A 90 -3.28 -8.59 -0.26
CA GLY A 90 -4.25 -9.67 -0.02
C GLY A 90 -4.90 -10.22 -1.29
N SER A 91 -4.16 -10.36 -2.39
CA SER A 91 -4.64 -10.93 -3.66
C SER A 91 -5.27 -12.33 -3.52
N THR A 92 -4.76 -13.17 -2.61
CA THR A 92 -5.38 -14.45 -2.24
C THR A 92 -6.78 -14.24 -1.64
N ASN A 93 -6.91 -13.29 -0.69
CA ASN A 93 -8.20 -12.96 -0.07
C ASN A 93 -9.20 -12.44 -1.11
N TYR A 94 -8.74 -11.58 -2.01
CA TYR A 94 -9.55 -11.11 -3.13
C TYR A 94 -10.05 -12.26 -4.00
N SER A 95 -9.18 -13.22 -4.33
CA SER A 95 -9.50 -14.33 -5.22
C SER A 95 -10.51 -15.32 -4.62
N VAL A 96 -10.42 -15.60 -3.31
CA VAL A 96 -11.20 -16.65 -2.65
C VAL A 96 -12.36 -16.12 -1.79
N GLY A 97 -12.32 -14.88 -1.36
CA GLY A 97 -13.28 -14.35 -0.40
C GLY A 97 -13.55 -12.86 -0.52
N LYS A 98 -13.66 -12.32 -1.73
CA LYS A 98 -13.81 -10.88 -2.06
C LYS A 98 -14.71 -10.07 -1.11
N ASN A 99 -15.78 -10.66 -0.56
CA ASN A 99 -16.72 -9.94 0.29
C ASN A 99 -16.56 -10.23 1.79
N PHE A 100 -15.64 -11.11 2.17
CA PHE A 100 -15.51 -11.61 3.53
C PHE A 100 -14.12 -11.46 4.12
N LEU A 101 -13.09 -11.50 3.27
CA LEU A 101 -11.71 -11.43 3.71
C LEU A 101 -11.10 -10.07 3.34
N PRO A 102 -10.30 -9.46 4.22
CA PRO A 102 -9.71 -8.16 3.96
C PRO A 102 -8.72 -8.21 2.79
N TYR A 103 -8.82 -7.23 1.91
CA TYR A 103 -7.88 -6.95 0.82
C TYR A 103 -7.93 -5.46 0.51
N GLY A 104 -6.90 -4.95 -0.13
CA GLY A 104 -6.83 -3.52 -0.36
C GLY A 104 -5.69 -3.06 -1.25
N PHE A 105 -5.25 -1.84 -1.01
CA PHE A 105 -4.20 -1.17 -1.76
C PHE A 105 -3.34 -0.34 -0.81
N LEU A 106 -2.04 -0.37 -1.01
CA LEU A 106 -1.08 0.39 -0.21
C LEU A 106 -0.21 1.27 -1.10
N ILE A 107 0.06 2.51 -0.65
CA ILE A 107 0.94 3.44 -1.37
C ILE A 107 1.70 4.33 -0.39
N ALA A 108 2.98 4.58 -0.68
CA ALA A 108 3.81 5.52 0.07
C ALA A 108 4.62 6.43 -0.87
N VAL A 109 4.74 7.70 -0.48
CA VAL A 109 5.57 8.72 -1.14
C VAL A 109 6.71 9.09 -0.21
N TYR A 110 7.92 9.06 -0.73
CA TYR A 110 9.14 9.38 0.00
C TYR A 110 9.76 10.67 -0.53
N GLY A 111 10.36 11.44 0.39
CA GLY A 111 11.06 12.69 0.07
C GLY A 111 12.39 12.53 -0.65
N ASN A 112 12.92 11.31 -0.72
CA ASN A 112 14.22 10.97 -1.32
C ASN A 112 14.05 9.90 -2.39
N LEU A 113 14.95 9.90 -3.39
CA LEU A 113 14.99 8.88 -4.46
C LEU A 113 15.68 7.57 -4.01
N GLU A 114 16.46 7.61 -2.94
CA GLU A 114 17.01 6.45 -2.24
C GLU A 114 16.33 6.35 -0.87
N PRO A 115 15.10 5.84 -0.81
CA PRO A 115 14.23 6.03 0.32
C PRO A 115 14.59 5.14 1.52
N LYS A 116 14.44 5.71 2.71
CA LYS A 116 14.32 5.00 3.99
C LYS A 116 12.90 5.14 4.50
N ILE A 117 12.48 4.28 5.41
CA ILE A 117 11.14 4.38 6.05
C ILE A 117 10.93 5.75 6.71
N SER A 118 11.97 6.34 7.28
CA SER A 118 11.93 7.68 7.87
C SER A 118 11.67 8.82 6.88
N ASP A 119 11.83 8.56 5.58
CA ASP A 119 11.66 9.55 4.51
C ASP A 119 10.22 9.60 3.97
N VAL A 120 9.30 8.81 4.54
CA VAL A 120 7.89 8.84 4.16
C VAL A 120 7.30 10.20 4.50
N ILE A 121 6.82 10.90 3.46
CA ILE A 121 6.17 12.22 3.59
C ILE A 121 4.66 12.15 3.43
N CYS A 122 4.16 11.12 2.74
CA CYS A 122 2.73 10.86 2.59
C CYS A 122 2.54 9.37 2.34
N ALA A 123 1.45 8.80 2.87
CA ALA A 123 1.08 7.42 2.60
C ALA A 123 -0.44 7.28 2.54
N GLY A 124 -0.91 6.24 1.88
CA GLY A 124 -2.32 5.87 1.81
C GLY A 124 -2.50 4.37 1.93
N ALA A 125 -3.58 3.97 2.58
CA ALA A 125 -4.03 2.59 2.65
C ALA A 125 -5.53 2.53 2.38
N LEU A 126 -5.97 1.49 1.71
CA LEU A 126 -7.36 1.21 1.41
C LEU A 126 -7.66 -0.22 1.80
N GLU A 127 -8.71 -0.44 2.56
CA GLU A 127 -9.28 -1.75 2.87
C GLU A 127 -10.72 -1.76 2.36
N ILE A 128 -11.02 -2.67 1.45
CA ILE A 128 -12.27 -2.68 0.68
C ILE A 128 -13.42 -3.29 1.47
N THR A 129 -13.18 -4.38 2.18
CA THR A 129 -14.25 -5.18 2.81
C THR A 129 -15.07 -4.36 3.82
N ASN A 130 -14.43 -3.45 4.55
CA ASN A 130 -15.08 -2.56 5.51
C ASN A 130 -15.16 -1.10 5.04
N SER A 131 -14.82 -0.83 3.78
CA SER A 131 -14.82 0.53 3.20
C SER A 131 -14.00 1.53 4.01
N LEU A 132 -12.79 1.13 4.40
CA LEU A 132 -11.89 1.94 5.19
C LEU A 132 -10.72 2.44 4.34
N SER A 133 -10.34 3.70 4.55
CA SER A 133 -9.08 4.21 4.04
C SER A 133 -8.34 5.05 5.08
N TRP A 134 -7.03 5.13 4.92
CA TRP A 134 -6.17 5.91 5.78
C TRP A 134 -5.25 6.76 4.92
N ILE A 135 -5.01 7.98 5.36
CA ILE A 135 -4.04 8.89 4.74
C ILE A 135 -3.14 9.46 5.83
N TYR A 136 -1.85 9.24 5.68
CA TYR A 136 -0.81 9.90 6.45
C TYR A 136 -0.24 11.06 5.65
N SER A 137 -0.15 12.23 6.25
CA SER A 137 0.53 13.39 5.67
C SER A 137 0.90 14.39 6.77
N GLU A 138 2.09 14.98 6.68
CA GLU A 138 2.53 16.04 7.60
C GLU A 138 2.44 15.66 9.09
N GLY A 139 2.75 14.41 9.42
CA GLY A 139 2.73 13.90 10.79
C GLY A 139 1.33 13.58 11.33
N LYS A 140 0.29 13.62 10.49
CA LYS A 140 -1.09 13.29 10.86
C LYS A 140 -1.58 12.08 10.10
N THR A 141 -2.38 11.25 10.76
CA THR A 141 -3.06 10.13 10.14
C THR A 141 -4.57 10.34 10.24
N LEU A 142 -5.23 10.38 9.10
CA LEU A 142 -6.68 10.43 9.00
C LEU A 142 -7.19 9.05 8.59
N LYS A 143 -8.17 8.53 9.33
CA LYS A 143 -8.98 7.39 8.94
C LYS A 143 -10.27 7.92 8.32
N LEU A 144 -10.61 7.42 7.14
CA LEU A 144 -11.87 7.73 6.48
C LEU A 144 -12.74 6.48 6.46
N LYS A 145 -13.96 6.66 6.92
CA LYS A 145 -15.04 5.68 6.77
C LYS A 145 -16.21 6.39 6.11
N ASP A 146 -16.70 5.86 5.00
CA ASP A 146 -17.78 6.48 4.22
C ASP A 146 -17.50 7.97 3.93
N GLN A 147 -16.24 8.30 3.59
CA GLN A 147 -15.70 9.64 3.35
C GLN A 147 -15.70 10.59 4.57
N THR A 148 -16.06 10.11 5.75
CA THR A 148 -15.99 10.92 6.98
C THR A 148 -14.60 10.77 7.61
N PRO A 149 -13.79 11.85 7.68
CA PRO A 149 -12.46 11.79 8.25
C PRO A 149 -12.51 11.79 9.78
N THR A 150 -11.66 10.95 10.37
CA THR A 150 -11.37 10.94 11.81
C THR A 150 -9.86 11.01 11.99
N ASP A 151 -9.38 11.98 12.77
CA ASP A 151 -7.95 12.04 13.13
C ASP A 151 -7.64 10.92 14.13
N ILE A 152 -6.77 10.02 13.73
CA ILE A 152 -6.29 8.90 14.57
C ILE A 152 -4.80 9.01 14.88
N THR A 153 -4.23 10.21 14.74
CA THR A 153 -2.83 10.46 15.03
C THR A 153 -2.57 10.23 16.51
N GLN A 154 -2.07 9.04 16.84
CA GLN A 154 -1.66 8.72 18.20
C GLN A 154 -0.14 8.55 18.25
N LYS A 155 0.48 9.18 19.24
CA LYS A 155 1.84 8.82 19.63
C LYS A 155 1.75 7.63 20.60
N VAL A 156 1.60 6.43 20.04
CA VAL A 156 1.71 5.20 20.83
C VAL A 156 3.20 4.95 21.05
N ILE A 157 3.64 5.07 22.30
CA ILE A 157 4.94 4.52 22.70
C ILE A 157 4.65 3.06 23.06
N PRO A 158 5.15 2.08 22.27
CA PRO A 158 4.96 0.68 22.60
C PRO A 158 5.52 0.39 24.00
N ASP A 159 4.75 -0.28 24.82
CA ASP A 159 5.16 -0.77 26.14
C ASP A 159 5.00 -2.30 26.20
N MET A 160 5.29 -2.89 27.35
CA MET A 160 5.20 -4.34 27.56
C MET A 160 3.78 -4.91 27.34
N HIS A 161 2.74 -4.06 27.36
CA HIS A 161 1.36 -4.45 27.20
C HIS A 161 0.82 -4.15 25.81
N THR A 162 1.64 -3.52 24.95
CA THR A 162 1.24 -3.21 23.57
C THR A 162 1.13 -4.50 22.77
N PRO A 163 -0.05 -4.84 22.22
CA PRO A 163 -0.19 -6.02 21.37
C PRO A 163 0.72 -5.91 20.15
N VAL A 164 1.50 -6.94 19.90
CA VAL A 164 2.35 -7.07 18.71
C VAL A 164 1.73 -8.10 17.80
N TYR A 165 1.42 -7.71 16.57
CA TYR A 165 1.00 -8.63 15.52
C TYR A 165 2.23 -9.17 14.80
N LEU A 166 2.36 -10.50 14.75
CA LEU A 166 3.45 -11.19 14.06
C LEU A 166 2.87 -11.98 12.89
N ASP A 167 3.33 -11.67 11.70
CA ASP A 167 3.04 -12.46 10.51
C ASP A 167 3.93 -13.71 10.50
N LEU A 168 3.32 -14.88 10.68
CA LEU A 168 3.98 -16.18 10.68
C LEU A 168 3.89 -16.91 9.34
N TYR A 169 3.40 -16.27 8.31
CA TYR A 169 3.14 -16.90 7.02
C TYR A 169 4.42 -17.36 6.30
N LYS A 170 5.51 -16.63 6.43
CA LYS A 170 6.80 -16.98 5.82
C LYS A 170 7.72 -17.67 6.83
N LYS A 171 8.48 -18.68 6.39
CA LYS A 171 9.42 -19.43 7.24
C LYS A 171 10.38 -18.53 8.02
N VAL A 172 10.88 -17.47 7.39
CA VAL A 172 11.76 -16.49 8.05
C VAL A 172 11.10 -15.85 9.29
N ASN A 173 9.79 -15.70 9.29
CA ASN A 173 9.06 -15.14 10.41
C ASN A 173 8.93 -16.17 11.55
N TYR A 174 8.88 -17.47 11.26
CA TYR A 174 8.92 -18.50 12.29
C TYR A 174 10.23 -18.50 13.08
N ASP A 175 11.37 -18.36 12.39
CA ASP A 175 12.68 -18.31 13.03
C ASP A 175 12.79 -17.04 13.92
N PHE A 176 12.32 -15.89 13.43
CA PHE A 176 12.26 -14.67 14.21
C PHE A 176 11.32 -14.80 15.44
N TYR A 177 10.15 -15.40 15.25
CA TYR A 177 9.19 -15.63 16.34
C TYR A 177 9.77 -16.55 17.42
N ALA A 178 10.47 -17.62 17.04
CA ALA A 178 11.11 -18.52 17.99
C ALA A 178 12.15 -17.79 18.86
N LEU A 179 12.97 -16.92 18.25
CA LEU A 179 13.93 -16.09 18.97
C LEU A 179 13.23 -15.08 19.90
N PHE A 180 12.18 -14.44 19.42
CA PHE A 180 11.40 -13.48 20.20
C PHE A 180 10.72 -14.16 21.41
N ALA A 181 10.10 -15.31 21.21
CA ALA A 181 9.44 -16.07 22.26
C ALA A 181 10.44 -16.47 23.37
N GLN A 182 11.66 -16.87 23.00
CA GLN A 182 12.73 -17.19 23.97
C GLN A 182 13.12 -16.00 24.83
N GLN A 183 13.03 -14.77 24.32
CA GLN A 183 13.39 -13.55 25.05
C GLN A 183 12.27 -12.98 25.92
N VAL A 184 11.01 -13.24 25.56
CA VAL A 184 9.84 -12.64 26.22
C VAL A 184 9.21 -13.57 27.26
N PHE A 185 9.34 -14.89 27.09
CA PHE A 185 8.69 -15.87 27.97
C PHE A 185 9.66 -16.63 28.90
N TYR A 186 10.92 -16.24 28.92
CA TYR A 186 11.96 -16.67 29.85
C TYR A 186 12.63 -15.44 30.49
#